data_37617f5af0de640c29f7e190da235c4f
#
_entry.id   37617f5af0de640c29f7e190da235c4f
#
_cell.length_a   1.000
_cell.length_b   1.000
_cell.length_c   1.000
_cell.angle_alpha   90.00
_cell.angle_beta   90.00
_cell.angle_gamma   90.00
#
_symmetry.space_group_name_H-M   'P 1'
#
loop_
_entity.id
_entity.type
_entity.pdbx_description
1 polymer ?
#
loop_
_entity_poly.entity_id
_entity_poly.type
_entity_poly.pdbx_seq_one_letter_code
_entity_poly.pdbx_strand_id
1 'polypeptide(L)'
;SLFNPGMEQPPLDLPFESGIVWSYTSGPHAAWGAVEVRAALDFAPPADAPGCLPNSTWITAAASGLVVRSDNGTVVVDMDGDGNEETGWNIVYLHVGTTHRIKLGTWVEKGDRIGHPSCEGGISTGTHLHIVRKYNGEWIPADGPLAFKLSGWTAKAASVPYQGWLISGDKIVKSNRYSSTPAHISRGD
;
A
#
# COMPACT_ATOMS: atom_id res chain seq x y z
N SER A 1 -14.36 4.89 -20.25
CA SER A 1 -13.11 4.49 -19.56
C SER A 1 -12.55 5.73 -18.87
N LEU A 2 -12.32 5.65 -17.57
CA LEU A 2 -11.68 6.71 -16.76
C LEU A 2 -10.21 6.90 -17.11
N PHE A 3 -9.64 5.98 -17.88
CA PHE A 3 -8.23 5.97 -18.24
C PHE A 3 -8.03 6.02 -19.74
N ASN A 4 -7.06 6.81 -20.18
CA ASN A 4 -6.68 6.85 -21.58
C ASN A 4 -6.14 5.47 -22.01
N PRO A 5 -6.46 5.00 -23.23
CA PRO A 5 -5.84 3.81 -23.75
C PRO A 5 -4.32 3.94 -23.75
N GLY A 6 -3.62 2.90 -23.26
CA GLY A 6 -2.17 2.91 -23.16
C GLY A 6 -1.60 3.61 -21.93
N MET A 7 -2.44 4.06 -21.01
CA MET A 7 -1.97 4.56 -19.71
C MET A 7 -1.32 3.44 -18.91
N GLU A 8 -0.14 3.71 -18.36
CA GLU A 8 0.59 2.78 -17.53
C GLU A 8 0.82 3.36 -16.13
N GLN A 9 0.83 2.50 -15.12
CA GLN A 9 1.24 2.87 -13.80
C GLN A 9 2.75 3.17 -13.81
N PRO A 10 3.21 4.27 -13.18
CA PRO A 10 4.64 4.45 -12.98
C PRO A 10 5.23 3.33 -12.11
N PRO A 11 6.55 3.05 -12.22
CA PRO A 11 7.18 2.02 -11.40
C PRO A 11 7.00 2.29 -9.91
N LEU A 12 6.49 1.30 -9.19
CA LEU A 12 6.31 1.31 -7.74
C LEU A 12 7.04 0.12 -7.12
N ASP A 13 7.61 0.32 -5.93
CA ASP A 13 8.20 -0.76 -5.16
C ASP A 13 7.30 -1.19 -4.00
N LEU A 14 7.46 -2.43 -3.56
CA LEU A 14 6.89 -2.88 -2.30
C LEU A 14 7.32 -1.92 -1.19
N PRO A 15 6.39 -1.49 -0.31
CA PRO A 15 6.64 -0.45 0.69
C PRO A 15 7.35 -0.99 1.94
N PHE A 16 8.37 -1.82 1.75
CA PHE A 16 9.16 -2.50 2.79
C PHE A 16 10.65 -2.30 2.59
N GLU A 17 11.41 -2.37 3.66
CA GLU A 17 12.85 -2.50 3.56
C GLU A 17 13.21 -3.85 2.94
N SER A 18 14.27 -3.86 2.13
CA SER A 18 14.74 -5.05 1.43
C SER A 18 15.02 -6.20 2.41
N GLY A 19 14.63 -7.42 2.04
CA GLY A 19 14.89 -8.63 2.81
C GLY A 19 14.00 -8.85 4.04
N ILE A 20 13.15 -7.89 4.40
CA ILE A 20 12.18 -8.07 5.50
C ILE A 20 10.93 -8.75 4.96
N VAL A 21 10.55 -9.87 5.57
CA VAL A 21 9.39 -10.65 5.14
C VAL A 21 8.12 -10.09 5.80
N TRP A 22 7.21 -9.61 4.97
CA TRP A 22 5.86 -9.20 5.35
C TRP A 22 4.85 -10.25 4.92
N SER A 23 3.60 -10.09 5.33
CA SER A 23 2.50 -10.93 4.91
C SER A 23 1.48 -10.14 4.12
N TYR A 24 1.08 -10.66 2.97
CA TYR A 24 -0.02 -10.13 2.17
C TYR A 24 -1.34 -10.56 2.82
N THR A 25 -1.91 -9.71 3.65
CA THR A 25 -3.05 -10.09 4.50
C THR A 25 -4.40 -9.83 3.87
N SER A 26 -4.49 -8.86 2.96
CA SER A 26 -5.72 -8.61 2.21
C SER A 26 -5.45 -8.31 0.75
N GLY A 27 -6.09 -9.04 -0.13
CA GLY A 27 -6.19 -8.74 -1.55
C GLY A 27 -7.09 -7.53 -1.82
N PRO A 28 -7.41 -7.25 -3.09
CA PRO A 28 -8.16 -6.07 -3.47
C PRO A 28 -9.45 -5.86 -2.67
N HIS A 29 -9.57 -4.71 -2.02
CA HIS A 29 -10.71 -4.33 -1.19
C HIS A 29 -10.93 -2.82 -1.22
N ALA A 30 -11.94 -2.33 -0.49
CA ALA A 30 -12.34 -0.93 -0.49
C ALA A 30 -11.17 0.01 -0.22
N ALA A 31 -11.04 1.03 -1.06
CA ALA A 31 -9.97 2.02 -0.98
C ALA A 31 -10.01 2.82 0.30
N TRP A 32 -11.21 3.26 0.70
CA TRP A 32 -11.43 4.12 1.86
C TRP A 32 -12.87 4.00 2.35
N GLY A 33 -13.07 3.63 3.60
CA GLY A 33 -14.40 3.57 4.22
C GLY A 33 -15.38 2.70 3.44
N ALA A 34 -16.54 3.25 3.11
CA ALA A 34 -17.62 2.56 2.39
C ALA A 34 -17.53 2.65 0.85
N VAL A 35 -16.40 3.11 0.30
CA VAL A 35 -16.20 3.19 -1.15
C VAL A 35 -16.13 1.78 -1.73
N GLU A 36 -16.89 1.52 -2.79
CA GLU A 36 -16.99 0.18 -3.39
C GLU A 36 -15.78 -0.22 -4.25
N VAL A 37 -14.96 0.76 -4.68
CA VAL A 37 -13.80 0.48 -5.52
C VAL A 37 -12.77 -0.36 -4.77
N ARG A 38 -12.50 -1.55 -5.26
CA ARG A 38 -11.51 -2.48 -4.68
C ARG A 38 -10.09 -2.08 -5.10
N ALA A 39 -9.59 -1.00 -4.52
CA ALA A 39 -8.32 -0.38 -4.93
C ALA A 39 -7.18 -0.64 -3.96
N ALA A 40 -7.46 -1.04 -2.73
CA ALA A 40 -6.47 -1.20 -1.67
C ALA A 40 -5.94 -2.62 -1.53
N LEU A 41 -4.71 -2.71 -1.01
CA LEU A 41 -4.04 -3.95 -0.59
C LEU A 41 -3.56 -3.76 0.85
N ASP A 42 -3.55 -4.84 1.64
CA ASP A 42 -3.03 -4.82 3.01
C ASP A 42 -1.81 -5.74 3.16
N PHE A 43 -0.85 -5.24 3.92
CA PHE A 43 0.35 -5.97 4.30
C PHE A 43 0.59 -5.85 5.81
N ALA A 44 0.84 -6.95 6.47
CA ALA A 44 1.21 -6.97 7.89
C ALA A 44 2.72 -7.18 8.06
N PRO A 45 3.36 -6.46 8.99
CA PRO A 45 4.77 -6.62 9.29
C PRO A 45 5.03 -7.95 10.00
N PRO A 46 6.28 -8.42 10.07
CA PRO A 46 6.63 -9.51 10.96
C PRO A 46 6.27 -9.12 12.41
N ALA A 47 5.61 -10.02 13.14
CA ALA A 47 5.15 -9.78 14.50
C ALA A 47 5.11 -11.09 15.29
N ASP A 48 5.34 -10.99 16.60
CA ASP A 48 5.34 -12.16 17.51
C ASP A 48 3.93 -12.57 17.92
N ALA A 49 2.96 -11.67 17.79
CA ALA A 49 1.57 -11.92 18.20
C ALA A 49 0.58 -11.09 17.34
N PRO A 50 -0.68 -11.54 17.21
CA PRO A 50 -1.71 -10.79 16.52
C PRO A 50 -2.19 -9.58 17.33
N GLY A 51 -2.98 -8.72 16.69
CA GLY A 51 -3.62 -7.56 17.31
C GLY A 51 -2.87 -6.25 17.06
N CYS A 52 -3.35 -5.20 17.71
CA CYS A 52 -2.84 -3.84 17.55
C CYS A 52 -1.63 -3.58 18.48
N LEU A 53 -0.57 -4.30 18.26
CA LEU A 53 0.67 -4.15 19.02
C LEU A 53 1.62 -3.16 18.34
N PRO A 54 2.42 -2.39 19.11
CA PRO A 54 3.48 -1.58 18.55
C PRO A 54 4.43 -2.42 17.71
N ASN A 55 4.86 -1.90 16.56
CA ASN A 55 5.78 -2.58 15.66
C ASN A 55 6.81 -1.58 15.14
N SER A 56 8.07 -1.93 15.22
CA SER A 56 9.19 -1.08 14.83
C SER A 56 9.65 -1.29 13.37
N THR A 57 9.00 -2.19 12.64
CA THR A 57 9.28 -2.39 11.22
C THR A 57 8.94 -1.14 10.43
N TRP A 58 9.76 -0.79 9.45
CA TRP A 58 9.55 0.42 8.66
C TRP A 58 8.71 0.18 7.43
N ILE A 59 7.73 1.07 7.23
CA ILE A 59 7.09 1.29 5.93
C ILE A 59 8.01 2.19 5.13
N THR A 60 8.23 1.86 3.85
CA THR A 60 9.04 2.69 2.94
C THR A 60 8.19 3.24 1.81
N ALA A 61 8.62 4.37 1.24
CA ALA A 61 7.93 4.99 0.12
C ALA A 61 8.00 4.08 -1.12
N ALA A 62 6.84 3.76 -1.69
CA ALA A 62 6.74 2.97 -2.93
C ALA A 62 7.21 3.75 -4.16
N ALA A 63 7.22 5.08 -4.07
CA ALA A 63 7.68 6.01 -5.10
C ALA A 63 8.17 7.29 -4.46
N SER A 64 9.01 8.04 -5.21
CA SER A 64 9.44 9.38 -4.82
C SER A 64 8.29 10.37 -4.96
N GLY A 65 8.27 11.39 -4.10
CA GLY A 65 7.27 12.45 -4.17
C GLY A 65 7.25 13.35 -2.94
N LEU A 66 6.27 14.25 -2.93
CA LEU A 66 6.06 15.22 -1.85
C LEU A 66 5.01 14.68 -0.88
N VAL A 67 5.30 14.69 0.41
CA VAL A 67 4.31 14.36 1.45
C VAL A 67 3.31 15.51 1.56
N VAL A 68 2.07 15.29 1.09
CA VAL A 68 0.99 16.30 1.07
C VAL A 68 -0.04 16.10 2.16
N ARG A 69 0.00 14.97 2.84
CA ARG A 69 -0.80 14.69 4.05
C ARG A 69 -0.01 13.80 4.99
N SER A 70 -0.04 14.12 6.28
CA SER A 70 0.56 13.31 7.34
C SER A 70 -0.18 13.56 8.66
N ASP A 71 -1.33 12.93 8.81
CA ASP A 71 -2.17 13.04 10.01
C ASP A 71 -3.11 11.83 10.13
N ASN A 72 -3.67 11.62 11.32
CA ASN A 72 -4.70 10.59 11.58
C ASN A 72 -4.37 9.22 10.96
N GLY A 73 -3.12 8.76 11.10
CA GLY A 73 -2.67 7.48 10.54
C GLY A 73 -2.51 7.47 9.02
N THR A 74 -2.60 8.61 8.34
CA THR A 74 -2.57 8.70 6.89
C THR A 74 -1.32 9.44 6.43
N VAL A 75 -0.62 8.89 5.45
CA VAL A 75 0.43 9.57 4.68
C VAL A 75 0.05 9.51 3.22
N VAL A 76 0.05 10.67 2.54
CA VAL A 76 -0.14 10.76 1.09
C VAL A 76 1.14 11.31 0.47
N VAL A 77 1.68 10.57 -0.50
CA VAL A 77 2.84 10.99 -1.31
C VAL A 77 2.35 11.36 -2.70
N ASP A 78 2.50 12.63 -3.03
CA ASP A 78 2.17 13.21 -4.32
C ASP A 78 3.36 13.07 -5.27
N MET A 79 3.22 12.22 -6.29
CA MET A 79 4.35 11.80 -7.12
C MET A 79 4.81 12.89 -8.10
N ASP A 80 3.92 13.78 -8.55
CA ASP A 80 4.32 14.89 -9.44
C ASP A 80 4.81 16.13 -8.67
N GLY A 81 4.63 16.17 -7.35
CA GLY A 81 5.15 17.20 -6.49
C GLY A 81 4.45 18.55 -6.62
N ASP A 82 3.26 18.62 -7.22
CA ASP A 82 2.50 19.87 -7.38
C ASP A 82 1.78 20.33 -6.10
N GLY A 83 1.79 19.49 -5.06
CA GLY A 83 1.16 19.79 -3.76
C GLY A 83 -0.34 19.48 -3.71
N ASN A 84 -0.88 18.87 -4.74
CA ASN A 84 -2.32 18.60 -4.85
C ASN A 84 -2.58 17.10 -5.03
N GLU A 85 -3.18 16.46 -4.04
CA GLU A 85 -3.49 15.03 -4.10
C GLU A 85 -4.63 14.67 -5.09
N GLU A 86 -5.26 15.67 -5.70
CA GLU A 86 -6.31 15.47 -6.70
C GLU A 86 -5.79 15.53 -8.15
N THR A 87 -4.47 15.72 -8.34
CA THR A 87 -3.83 15.77 -9.65
C THR A 87 -2.68 14.74 -9.73
N GLY A 88 -2.56 14.08 -10.87
CA GLY A 88 -1.54 13.08 -11.11
C GLY A 88 -1.67 11.87 -10.20
N TRP A 89 -0.58 11.10 -10.11
CA TRP A 89 -0.48 9.92 -9.26
C TRP A 89 -0.17 10.29 -7.83
N ASN A 90 -0.96 9.73 -6.91
CA ASN A 90 -0.74 9.83 -5.48
C ASN A 90 -0.81 8.42 -4.85
N ILE A 91 0.07 8.16 -3.91
CA ILE A 91 0.05 6.92 -3.12
C ILE A 91 -0.43 7.26 -1.72
N VAL A 92 -1.45 6.57 -1.26
CA VAL A 92 -2.04 6.75 0.07
C VAL A 92 -1.67 5.55 0.94
N TYR A 93 -1.03 5.84 2.07
CA TYR A 93 -0.62 4.89 3.10
C TYR A 93 -1.50 5.12 4.32
N LEU A 94 -2.26 4.10 4.75
CA LEU A 94 -3.11 4.18 5.93
C LEU A 94 -2.59 3.25 7.02
N HIS A 95 -2.91 3.58 8.25
CA HIS A 95 -2.44 2.94 9.48
C HIS A 95 -0.95 3.17 9.75
N VAL A 96 -0.43 4.30 9.27
CA VAL A 96 0.92 4.77 9.63
C VAL A 96 0.85 5.42 11.00
N GLY A 97 1.51 4.83 11.99
CA GLY A 97 1.47 5.30 13.36
C GLY A 97 2.07 6.70 13.55
N THR A 98 1.69 7.39 14.61
CA THR A 98 2.20 8.73 14.93
C THR A 98 3.70 8.75 15.21
N THR A 99 4.23 7.67 15.80
CA THR A 99 5.67 7.55 16.13
C THR A 99 6.49 7.50 14.85
N HIS A 100 7.43 8.44 14.72
CA HIS A 100 8.36 8.56 13.59
C HIS A 100 7.68 8.75 12.22
N ARG A 101 6.41 9.13 12.19
CA ARG A 101 5.72 9.39 10.91
C ARG A 101 6.37 10.57 10.19
N ILE A 102 6.62 10.41 8.90
CA ILE A 102 7.19 11.45 8.04
C ILE A 102 6.34 12.74 8.11
N LYS A 103 7.00 13.89 8.09
CA LYS A 103 6.32 15.18 8.23
C LYS A 103 5.75 15.68 6.91
N LEU A 104 4.60 16.35 7.01
CA LEU A 104 4.02 17.11 5.91
C LEU A 104 5.06 18.04 5.27
N GLY A 105 5.09 18.11 3.94
CA GLY A 105 5.99 18.96 3.19
C GLY A 105 7.37 18.36 2.93
N THR A 106 7.65 17.16 3.42
CA THR A 106 8.91 16.46 3.14
C THR A 106 8.89 15.86 1.75
N TRP A 107 9.96 16.02 0.99
CA TRP A 107 10.21 15.22 -0.21
C TRP A 107 10.83 13.89 0.20
N VAL A 108 10.25 12.78 -0.28
CA VAL A 108 10.80 11.43 -0.07
C VAL A 108 11.29 10.85 -1.39
N GLU A 109 12.35 10.09 -1.32
CA GLU A 109 12.79 9.23 -2.42
C GLU A 109 12.18 7.84 -2.26
N LYS A 110 11.98 7.14 -3.36
CA LYS A 110 11.53 5.75 -3.33
C LYS A 110 12.45 4.92 -2.43
N GLY A 111 11.88 4.20 -1.46
CA GLY A 111 12.62 3.42 -0.47
C GLY A 111 12.90 4.15 0.85
N ASP A 112 12.68 5.46 0.94
CA ASP A 112 12.82 6.19 2.20
C ASP A 112 11.79 5.73 3.24
N ARG A 113 12.20 5.75 4.52
CA ARG A 113 11.34 5.41 5.65
C ARG A 113 10.26 6.48 5.85
N ILE A 114 9.00 6.08 5.95
CA ILE A 114 7.87 7.01 6.13
C ILE A 114 7.15 6.85 7.46
N GLY A 115 7.37 5.75 8.16
CA GLY A 115 6.76 5.49 9.46
C GLY A 115 6.66 4.00 9.75
N HIS A 116 5.90 3.66 10.80
CA HIS A 116 5.67 2.29 11.23
C HIS A 116 4.21 1.90 11.04
N PRO A 117 3.92 0.63 10.71
CA PRO A 117 2.55 0.17 10.65
C PRO A 117 1.92 0.18 12.05
N SER A 118 0.61 0.40 12.09
CA SER A 118 -0.17 0.53 13.33
C SER A 118 -1.63 0.14 13.09
N CYS A 119 -2.49 0.48 14.06
CA CYS A 119 -3.94 0.44 13.90
C CYS A 119 -4.56 1.85 13.87
N GLU A 120 -3.74 2.91 13.79
CA GLU A 120 -4.24 4.29 13.76
C GLU A 120 -4.97 4.59 12.44
N GLY A 121 -5.89 5.53 12.47
CA GLY A 121 -6.53 6.06 11.26
C GLY A 121 -7.58 5.15 10.65
N GLY A 122 -8.63 4.82 11.37
CA GLY A 122 -9.74 4.00 10.90
C GLY A 122 -9.88 2.68 11.64
N ILE A 123 -10.76 1.81 11.15
CA ILE A 123 -11.02 0.52 11.78
C ILE A 123 -9.92 -0.48 11.39
N SER A 124 -9.25 -1.02 12.40
CA SER A 124 -8.25 -2.08 12.22
C SER A 124 -8.28 -3.03 13.42
N THR A 125 -8.13 -4.32 13.16
CA THR A 125 -8.08 -5.37 14.19
C THR A 125 -6.66 -5.86 14.45
N GLY A 126 -5.70 -5.41 13.67
CA GLY A 126 -4.28 -5.77 13.80
C GLY A 126 -3.38 -4.78 13.10
N THR A 127 -2.15 -4.68 13.60
CA THR A 127 -1.11 -3.82 13.01
C THR A 127 -0.84 -4.20 11.57
N HIS A 128 -1.06 -3.27 10.64
CA HIS A 128 -0.82 -3.49 9.21
C HIS A 128 -0.66 -2.16 8.46
N LEU A 129 -0.29 -2.25 7.21
CA LEU A 129 -0.31 -1.17 6.24
C LEU A 129 -1.42 -1.43 5.22
N HIS A 130 -2.25 -0.43 4.99
CA HIS A 130 -3.22 -0.35 3.91
C HIS A 130 -2.69 0.64 2.88
N ILE A 131 -2.51 0.19 1.63
CA ILE A 131 -1.94 1.02 0.56
C ILE A 131 -2.87 1.07 -0.64
N VAL A 132 -3.01 2.27 -1.23
CA VAL A 132 -3.91 2.49 -2.36
C VAL A 132 -3.36 3.59 -3.29
N ARG A 133 -3.73 3.52 -4.57
CA ARG A 133 -3.35 4.50 -5.60
C ARG A 133 -4.51 5.41 -5.92
N LYS A 134 -4.21 6.70 -6.11
CA LYS A 134 -5.11 7.71 -6.70
C LYS A 134 -4.49 8.25 -8.00
N TYR A 135 -5.33 8.52 -8.99
CA TYR A 135 -4.93 9.25 -10.18
C TYR A 135 -5.99 10.28 -10.52
N ASN A 136 -5.60 11.55 -10.62
CA ASN A 136 -6.49 12.68 -10.84
C ASN A 136 -7.74 12.64 -9.93
N GLY A 137 -7.51 12.39 -8.63
CA GLY A 137 -8.54 12.35 -7.60
C GLY A 137 -9.36 11.06 -7.54
N GLU A 138 -9.08 10.08 -8.38
CA GLU A 138 -9.85 8.84 -8.43
C GLU A 138 -9.07 7.62 -7.92
N TRP A 139 -9.75 6.77 -7.17
CA TRP A 139 -9.21 5.49 -6.74
C TRP A 139 -9.03 4.55 -7.92
N ILE A 140 -7.84 3.97 -8.05
CA ILE A 140 -7.51 3.06 -9.13
C ILE A 140 -7.75 1.61 -8.68
N PRO A 141 -8.64 0.84 -9.36
CA PRO A 141 -8.83 -0.57 -9.01
C PRO A 141 -7.51 -1.34 -8.97
N ALA A 142 -7.33 -2.16 -7.95
CA ALA A 142 -6.09 -2.93 -7.78
C ALA A 142 -5.96 -4.05 -8.82
N ASP A 143 -7.07 -4.60 -9.31
CA ASP A 143 -7.09 -5.53 -10.45
C ASP A 143 -7.64 -4.78 -11.69
N GLY A 144 -7.43 -5.33 -12.87
CA GLY A 144 -7.95 -4.80 -14.13
C GLY A 144 -6.87 -4.22 -15.04
N PRO A 145 -7.27 -3.36 -16.00
CA PRO A 145 -6.34 -2.87 -17.04
C PRO A 145 -5.14 -2.08 -16.51
N LEU A 146 -5.29 -1.44 -15.36
CA LEU A 146 -4.25 -0.67 -14.69
C LEU A 146 -3.95 -1.30 -13.31
N ALA A 147 -3.70 -2.61 -13.30
CA ALA A 147 -3.51 -3.37 -12.08
C ALA A 147 -2.40 -2.82 -11.20
N PHE A 148 -2.57 -2.92 -9.88
CA PHE A 148 -1.60 -2.49 -8.89
C PHE A 148 -0.36 -3.38 -8.99
N LYS A 149 0.77 -2.77 -9.31
CA LYS A 149 2.04 -3.47 -9.49
C LYS A 149 3.10 -2.88 -8.56
N LEU A 150 3.69 -3.73 -7.74
CA LEU A 150 4.69 -3.37 -6.73
C LEU A 150 5.89 -4.30 -6.87
N SER A 151 7.08 -3.76 -7.18
CA SER A 151 8.31 -4.54 -7.39
C SER A 151 8.12 -5.72 -8.36
N GLY A 152 7.33 -5.53 -9.42
CA GLY A 152 7.03 -6.58 -10.39
C GLY A 152 5.90 -7.55 -9.99
N TRP A 153 5.35 -7.43 -8.78
CA TRP A 153 4.18 -8.19 -8.34
C TRP A 153 2.89 -7.50 -8.76
N THR A 154 2.07 -8.17 -9.55
CA THR A 154 0.80 -7.64 -10.05
C THR A 154 -0.37 -8.19 -9.24
N ALA A 155 -1.22 -7.30 -8.74
CA ALA A 155 -2.40 -7.69 -7.97
C ALA A 155 -3.49 -8.30 -8.86
N LYS A 156 -4.13 -9.34 -8.34
CA LYS A 156 -5.27 -10.03 -8.94
C LYS A 156 -6.33 -10.25 -7.87
N ALA A 157 -7.57 -9.88 -8.18
CA ALA A 157 -8.70 -10.07 -7.27
C ALA A 157 -9.30 -11.46 -7.39
N ALA A 158 -9.73 -12.01 -6.25
CA ALA A 158 -10.66 -13.13 -6.23
C ALA A 158 -12.10 -12.63 -6.37
N SER A 159 -13.08 -13.55 -6.33
CA SER A 159 -14.50 -13.21 -6.46
C SER A 159 -15.04 -12.36 -5.31
N VAL A 160 -14.43 -12.46 -4.13
CA VAL A 160 -14.83 -11.71 -2.94
C VAL A 160 -13.77 -10.71 -2.52
N PRO A 161 -14.15 -9.59 -1.88
CA PRO A 161 -13.18 -8.61 -1.36
C PRO A 161 -12.22 -9.25 -0.36
N TYR A 162 -11.05 -8.65 -0.19
CA TYR A 162 -9.96 -9.07 0.71
C TYR A 162 -9.23 -10.35 0.28
N GLN A 163 -9.75 -11.09 -0.67
CA GLN A 163 -9.08 -12.25 -1.23
C GLN A 163 -8.49 -11.96 -2.60
N GLY A 164 -7.30 -12.48 -2.85
CA GLY A 164 -6.62 -12.30 -4.12
C GLY A 164 -5.18 -12.77 -4.09
N TRP A 165 -4.45 -12.40 -5.11
CA TRP A 165 -3.08 -12.83 -5.34
C TRP A 165 -2.20 -11.65 -5.75
N LEU A 166 -0.90 -11.81 -5.52
CA LEU A 166 0.16 -11.05 -6.17
C LEU A 166 0.94 -12.03 -7.04
N ILE A 167 1.14 -11.69 -8.29
CA ILE A 167 1.74 -12.57 -9.29
C ILE A 167 2.96 -11.91 -9.90
N SER A 168 4.08 -12.63 -9.93
CA SER A 168 5.31 -12.20 -10.60
C SER A 168 5.90 -13.39 -11.37
N GLY A 169 5.67 -13.43 -12.69
CA GLY A 169 6.03 -14.58 -13.52
C GLY A 169 5.29 -15.83 -13.07
N ASP A 170 6.02 -16.86 -12.69
CA ASP A 170 5.50 -18.12 -12.17
C ASP A 170 5.31 -18.14 -10.64
N LYS A 171 5.68 -17.04 -9.97
CA LYS A 171 5.55 -16.90 -8.50
C LYS A 171 4.19 -16.32 -8.15
N ILE A 172 3.56 -16.88 -7.12
CA ILE A 172 2.24 -16.48 -6.63
C ILE A 172 2.30 -16.33 -5.13
N VAL A 173 1.83 -15.17 -4.64
CA VAL A 173 1.57 -14.91 -3.22
C VAL A 173 0.05 -14.81 -3.06
N LYS A 174 -0.50 -15.60 -2.14
CA LYS A 174 -1.96 -15.64 -1.87
C LYS A 174 -2.26 -14.89 -0.59
N SER A 175 -3.23 -13.98 -0.63
CA SER A 175 -3.65 -13.25 0.55
C SER A 175 -4.19 -14.18 1.63
N ASN A 176 -3.83 -13.89 2.89
CA ASN A 176 -4.34 -14.62 4.05
C ASN A 176 -4.29 -13.71 5.29
N ARG A 177 -5.46 -13.44 5.87
CA ARG A 177 -5.61 -12.58 7.05
C ARG A 177 -4.82 -13.07 8.28
N TYR A 178 -4.40 -14.31 8.32
CA TYR A 178 -3.68 -14.92 9.43
C TYR A 178 -2.17 -15.06 9.18
N SER A 179 -1.62 -14.39 8.18
CA SER A 179 -0.18 -14.36 7.92
C SER A 179 0.44 -15.75 7.70
N SER A 180 -0.18 -16.59 6.89
CA SER A 180 0.37 -17.91 6.55
C SER A 180 1.54 -17.82 5.56
N THR A 181 2.37 -18.85 5.50
CA THR A 181 3.52 -18.93 4.58
C THR A 181 3.18 -18.58 3.12
N PRO A 182 2.06 -19.05 2.51
CA PRO A 182 1.70 -18.66 1.15
C PRO A 182 1.45 -17.17 0.95
N ALA A 183 1.26 -16.40 2.03
CA ALA A 183 1.08 -14.94 1.99
C ALA A 183 2.39 -14.17 2.21
N HIS A 184 3.50 -14.83 2.49
CA HIS A 184 4.78 -14.18 2.74
C HIS A 184 5.34 -13.54 1.47
N ILE A 185 5.81 -12.31 1.61
CA ILE A 185 6.39 -11.53 0.53
C ILE A 185 7.51 -10.64 1.08
N SER A 186 8.56 -10.48 0.32
CA SER A 186 9.65 -9.55 0.65
C SER A 186 10.09 -8.79 -0.58
N ARG A 187 10.59 -7.58 -0.38
CA ARG A 187 11.23 -6.83 -1.45
C ARG A 187 12.65 -7.34 -1.63
N GLY A 188 13.01 -7.70 -2.85
CA GLY A 188 14.39 -7.94 -3.23
C GLY A 188 15.20 -6.64 -3.31
N ASP A 189 16.49 -6.74 -3.59
CA ASP A 189 17.40 -5.62 -3.79
C ASP A 189 17.23 -4.96 -5.17
#